data_00204a63a793fd97e00906b9eff1da9d
#
_entry.id   00204a63a793fd97e00906b9eff1da9d
#
_cell.length_a   1.000
_cell.length_b   1.000
_cell.length_c   1.000
_cell.angle_alpha   90.00
_cell.angle_beta   90.00
_cell.angle_gamma   90.00
#
_symmetry.space_group_name_H-M   'P 1'
#
loop_
_entity.id
_entity.type
_entity.pdbx_description
1 polymer ?
#
loop_
_entity_poly.entity_id
_entity_poly.type
_entity_poly.pdbx_seq_one_letter_code
_entity_poly.pdbx_strand_id
1 'polypeptide(L)'
;MKRHQLLLVGILISIFAGAGAMAQEKLGKVDFPISCSPEAQAQFNRAVAMLHSFWFPQAPKAFAAVSETDPGCAMAHWGIAISQRANPLVGPPDAAALKRGLASIERAKAIGAKTQRERDYIAAIELFYKDSDKLDHRTRVLAYEKAMERLYLAYSQDTEAAIFYALALNEAIDFEDKTYARQLKAARILESVWAKQPEHPGVLHYLIHSYDFPALASRGLGTAKRYAAVAPSAPHALHMPSHVFSMLGMWQESIKSNREALGVAKNYVHAMDFMVYAHLQGAQDSEAKRLLEESTALYKTQAPTAELTPTGGVLTVHTAFAAIPARYAIERGAWADAAALQPRPTTPAADAITYFTRAMGAARNRDVNGARKDIEQLESLKNTLTTAKQKYWADQVEIQRRAAAAWVAHAEGKKDEALKSMRSAAQLEDASEKHVAMENRLWPMRELLGEMLLQLNEPAQALKEFEASFKAAPNRFRGYYGAAKAAEGLGDQKKARSYYEKLVELCKQADAERPELVEAKAFLAKK
;
A
#
# COMPACT_ATOMS: atom_id res chain seq x y z
N MET A 1 -84.93 35.95 4.39
CA MET A 1 -84.05 35.74 3.22
C MET A 1 -82.71 36.32 3.54
N LYS A 2 -81.74 35.52 3.94
CA LYS A 2 -80.33 35.92 4.15
C LYS A 2 -79.47 34.96 3.35
N ARG A 3 -78.76 35.51 2.32
CA ARG A 3 -77.79 34.80 1.46
C ARG A 3 -76.47 34.65 2.19
N HIS A 4 -75.98 33.43 2.40
CA HIS A 4 -74.63 33.18 2.83
C HIS A 4 -73.72 33.06 1.60
N GLN A 5 -72.71 33.94 1.53
CA GLN A 5 -71.60 33.81 0.57
C GLN A 5 -70.53 32.92 1.21
N LEU A 6 -70.22 31.80 0.57
CA LEU A 6 -69.04 30.98 0.89
C LEU A 6 -67.82 31.59 0.19
N LEU A 7 -66.81 32.01 0.97
CA LEU A 7 -65.47 32.31 0.47
C LEU A 7 -64.68 31.03 0.41
N LEU A 8 -64.31 30.59 -0.81
CA LEU A 8 -63.31 29.56 -1.04
C LEU A 8 -61.90 30.20 -0.92
N VAL A 9 -61.15 29.87 0.14
CA VAL A 9 -59.77 30.18 0.27
C VAL A 9 -58.96 29.05 -0.37
N GLY A 10 -58.42 29.30 -1.56
CA GLY A 10 -57.49 28.40 -2.23
C GLY A 10 -56.12 28.46 -1.58
N ILE A 11 -55.72 27.38 -0.90
CA ILE A 11 -54.34 27.21 -0.37
C ILE A 11 -53.48 26.71 -1.54
N LEU A 12 -52.64 27.58 -2.11
CA LEU A 12 -51.52 27.18 -2.99
C LEU A 12 -50.44 26.53 -2.15
N ILE A 13 -50.34 25.21 -2.17
CA ILE A 13 -49.19 24.48 -1.63
C ILE A 13 -48.08 24.57 -2.67
N SER A 14 -47.12 25.46 -2.47
CA SER A 14 -45.85 25.50 -3.21
C SER A 14 -45.02 24.33 -2.78
N ILE A 15 -44.98 23.25 -3.58
CA ILE A 15 -44.03 22.15 -3.41
C ILE A 15 -42.66 22.68 -3.84
N PHE A 16 -41.86 23.16 -2.87
CA PHE A 16 -40.43 23.32 -3.08
C PHE A 16 -39.82 21.92 -3.17
N ALA A 17 -39.65 21.40 -4.40
CA ALA A 17 -38.72 20.31 -4.66
C ALA A 17 -37.31 20.80 -4.31
N GLY A 18 -36.88 20.58 -3.09
CA GLY A 18 -35.50 20.74 -2.68
C GLY A 18 -34.67 19.72 -3.44
N ALA A 19 -34.15 20.12 -4.63
CA ALA A 19 -33.00 19.44 -5.21
C ALA A 19 -31.88 19.60 -4.20
N GLY A 20 -31.66 18.58 -3.36
CA GLY A 20 -30.49 18.49 -2.53
C GLY A 20 -29.29 18.56 -3.47
N ALA A 21 -28.61 19.69 -3.49
CA ALA A 21 -27.33 19.83 -4.19
C ALA A 21 -26.40 18.77 -3.59
N MET A 22 -26.26 17.64 -4.31
CA MET A 22 -25.23 16.66 -3.98
C MET A 22 -23.91 17.44 -3.99
N ALA A 23 -23.22 17.48 -2.87
CA ALA A 23 -21.95 18.19 -2.79
C ALA A 23 -21.07 17.68 -3.93
N GLN A 24 -20.63 18.58 -4.79
CA GLN A 24 -19.82 18.22 -5.95
C GLN A 24 -18.53 17.53 -5.46
N GLU A 25 -18.26 16.31 -5.95
CA GLU A 25 -17.06 15.56 -5.61
C GLU A 25 -15.82 16.39 -5.87
N LYS A 26 -14.97 16.56 -4.87
CA LYS A 26 -13.68 17.25 -4.98
C LYS A 26 -12.60 16.22 -5.31
N LEU A 27 -12.11 16.23 -6.56
CA LEU A 27 -11.16 15.27 -7.13
C LEU A 27 -9.86 15.93 -7.62
N GLY A 28 -9.64 17.21 -7.33
CA GLY A 28 -8.55 18.00 -7.91
C GLY A 28 -8.91 18.53 -9.30
N LYS A 29 -7.89 18.97 -10.05
CA LYS A 29 -8.05 19.54 -11.39
C LYS A 29 -7.27 18.76 -12.41
N VAL A 30 -7.93 18.34 -13.48
CA VAL A 30 -7.36 17.66 -14.64
C VAL A 30 -7.77 18.44 -15.88
N ASP A 31 -6.82 18.65 -16.78
CA ASP A 31 -7.04 19.18 -18.11
C ASP A 31 -6.39 18.27 -19.14
N PHE A 32 -7.21 17.34 -19.69
CA PHE A 32 -6.78 16.38 -20.70
C PHE A 32 -7.61 16.62 -21.99
N PRO A 33 -7.17 17.49 -22.90
CA PRO A 33 -7.92 17.81 -24.10
C PRO A 33 -8.17 16.57 -24.97
N ILE A 34 -9.42 16.40 -25.41
CA ILE A 34 -9.85 15.36 -26.33
C ILE A 34 -10.65 15.95 -27.48
N SER A 35 -10.73 15.26 -28.60
CA SER A 35 -11.46 15.70 -29.80
C SER A 35 -12.94 15.29 -29.82
N CYS A 36 -13.55 15.17 -28.63
CA CYS A 36 -14.98 14.82 -28.45
C CYS A 36 -15.82 16.11 -28.23
N SER A 37 -17.13 15.94 -27.96
CA SER A 37 -18.00 17.09 -27.68
C SER A 37 -17.58 17.83 -26.40
N PRO A 38 -17.89 19.13 -26.25
CA PRO A 38 -17.57 19.90 -25.03
C PRO A 38 -18.13 19.29 -23.75
N GLU A 39 -19.33 18.67 -23.81
CA GLU A 39 -19.93 17.99 -22.67
C GLU A 39 -19.15 16.72 -22.31
N ALA A 40 -18.79 15.91 -23.30
CA ALA A 40 -17.93 14.73 -23.13
C ALA A 40 -16.56 15.10 -22.58
N GLN A 41 -15.97 16.25 -22.98
CA GLN A 41 -14.71 16.77 -22.45
C GLN A 41 -14.76 16.98 -20.94
N ALA A 42 -15.80 17.63 -20.42
CA ALA A 42 -15.93 17.89 -18.98
C ALA A 42 -16.05 16.58 -18.17
N GLN A 43 -16.88 15.65 -18.67
CA GLN A 43 -17.04 14.32 -18.06
C GLN A 43 -15.74 13.51 -18.12
N PHE A 44 -15.00 13.59 -19.22
CA PHE A 44 -13.73 12.90 -19.41
C PHE A 44 -12.68 13.39 -18.41
N ASN A 45 -12.51 14.69 -18.21
CA ASN A 45 -11.59 15.25 -17.22
C ASN A 45 -11.91 14.74 -15.81
N ARG A 46 -13.20 14.65 -15.44
CA ARG A 46 -13.64 14.07 -14.16
C ARG A 46 -13.28 12.59 -14.07
N ALA A 47 -13.50 11.80 -15.13
CA ALA A 47 -13.17 10.39 -15.16
C ALA A 47 -11.64 10.15 -15.03
N VAL A 48 -10.82 11.00 -15.68
CA VAL A 48 -9.35 10.97 -15.56
C VAL A 48 -8.92 11.34 -14.13
N ALA A 49 -9.57 12.29 -13.46
CA ALA A 49 -9.27 12.61 -12.06
C ALA A 49 -9.54 11.42 -11.12
N MET A 50 -10.63 10.67 -11.36
CA MET A 50 -10.90 9.41 -10.65
C MET A 50 -9.84 8.34 -10.96
N LEU A 51 -9.44 8.20 -12.22
CA LEU A 51 -8.39 7.27 -12.66
C LEU A 51 -7.05 7.60 -11.97
N HIS A 52 -6.65 8.85 -11.94
CA HIS A 52 -5.43 9.31 -11.27
C HIS A 52 -5.45 9.11 -9.75
N SER A 53 -6.64 9.08 -9.15
CA SER A 53 -6.82 8.76 -7.74
C SER A 53 -7.02 7.26 -7.48
N PHE A 54 -6.80 6.40 -8.47
CA PHE A 54 -7.01 4.95 -8.43
C PHE A 54 -8.39 4.55 -7.89
N TRP A 55 -9.42 5.33 -8.22
CA TRP A 55 -10.81 5.00 -7.85
C TRP A 55 -11.43 4.09 -8.91
N PHE A 56 -10.87 2.88 -9.03
CA PHE A 56 -11.22 1.94 -10.11
C PHE A 56 -12.65 1.39 -10.07
N PRO A 57 -13.39 1.31 -8.96
CA PRO A 57 -14.81 1.00 -9.02
C PRO A 57 -15.66 2.07 -9.74
N GLN A 58 -15.18 3.32 -9.81
CA GLN A 58 -15.92 4.45 -10.39
C GLN A 58 -15.38 4.91 -11.74
N ALA A 59 -14.07 4.93 -11.94
CA ALA A 59 -13.44 5.43 -13.16
C ALA A 59 -13.99 4.78 -14.45
N PRO A 60 -14.09 3.44 -14.58
CA PRO A 60 -14.63 2.83 -15.79
C PRO A 60 -16.09 3.20 -16.04
N LYS A 61 -16.91 3.39 -15.00
CA LYS A 61 -18.30 3.83 -15.12
C LYS A 61 -18.38 5.28 -15.63
N ALA A 62 -17.48 6.14 -15.11
CA ALA A 62 -17.39 7.53 -15.55
C ALA A 62 -16.96 7.62 -17.03
N PHE A 63 -16.01 6.81 -17.48
CA PHE A 63 -15.66 6.74 -18.90
C PHE A 63 -16.78 6.14 -19.78
N ALA A 64 -17.53 5.17 -19.27
CA ALA A 64 -18.70 4.65 -20.00
C ALA A 64 -19.76 5.76 -20.22
N ALA A 65 -20.04 6.59 -19.22
CA ALA A 65 -20.92 7.74 -19.36
C ALA A 65 -20.43 8.74 -20.42
N VAL A 66 -19.10 8.96 -20.55
CA VAL A 66 -18.54 9.75 -21.66
C VAL A 66 -18.91 9.15 -23.01
N SER A 67 -18.84 7.82 -23.18
CA SER A 67 -19.18 7.15 -24.43
C SER A 67 -20.69 7.16 -24.73
N GLU A 68 -21.54 7.28 -23.70
CA GLU A 68 -22.99 7.48 -23.86
C GLU A 68 -23.31 8.91 -24.31
N THR A 69 -22.59 9.91 -23.77
CA THR A 69 -22.75 11.32 -24.14
C THR A 69 -22.24 11.62 -25.55
N ASP A 70 -21.12 11.02 -25.94
CA ASP A 70 -20.54 11.13 -27.31
C ASP A 70 -20.09 9.74 -27.79
N PRO A 71 -20.95 8.99 -28.49
CA PRO A 71 -20.62 7.67 -29.03
C PRO A 71 -19.46 7.66 -30.04
N GLY A 72 -19.10 8.82 -30.59
CA GLY A 72 -17.93 9.02 -31.44
C GLY A 72 -16.62 9.30 -30.71
N CYS A 73 -16.64 9.33 -29.38
CA CYS A 73 -15.47 9.61 -28.56
C CYS A 73 -14.59 8.38 -28.36
N ALA A 74 -13.58 8.20 -29.20
CA ALA A 74 -12.62 7.09 -29.10
C ALA A 74 -11.87 7.09 -27.74
N MET A 75 -11.60 8.28 -27.18
CA MET A 75 -10.87 8.42 -25.91
C MET A 75 -11.68 7.93 -24.70
N ALA A 76 -13.00 7.86 -24.77
CA ALA A 76 -13.82 7.22 -23.73
C ALA A 76 -13.45 5.73 -23.60
N HIS A 77 -13.28 5.03 -24.71
CA HIS A 77 -12.88 3.63 -24.73
C HIS A 77 -11.40 3.41 -24.34
N TRP A 78 -10.51 4.37 -24.64
CA TRP A 78 -9.16 4.40 -24.06
C TRP A 78 -9.24 4.47 -22.53
N GLY A 79 -10.08 5.34 -21.98
CA GLY A 79 -10.29 5.49 -20.54
C GLY A 79 -10.83 4.22 -19.87
N ILE A 80 -11.79 3.53 -20.53
CA ILE A 80 -12.28 2.22 -20.06
C ILE A 80 -11.13 1.22 -20.06
N ALA A 81 -10.35 1.13 -21.14
CA ALA A 81 -9.23 0.20 -21.26
C ALA A 81 -8.20 0.41 -20.15
N ILE A 82 -7.68 1.63 -19.97
CA ILE A 82 -6.65 1.89 -18.97
C ILE A 82 -7.15 1.60 -17.55
N SER A 83 -8.46 1.76 -17.29
CA SER A 83 -9.10 1.43 -16.02
C SER A 83 -9.17 -0.08 -15.75
N GLN A 84 -9.19 -0.94 -16.79
CA GLN A 84 -9.18 -2.41 -16.62
C GLN A 84 -7.85 -2.95 -16.08
N ARG A 85 -6.80 -2.12 -16.05
CA ARG A 85 -5.54 -2.50 -15.40
C ARG A 85 -5.66 -2.59 -13.89
N ALA A 86 -6.70 -2.00 -13.30
CA ALA A 86 -6.83 -1.77 -11.86
C ALA A 86 -5.57 -1.03 -11.33
N ASN A 87 -5.14 -1.28 -10.09
CA ASN A 87 -3.91 -0.68 -9.57
C ASN A 87 -2.68 -1.28 -10.27
N PRO A 88 -2.01 -0.55 -11.17
CA PRO A 88 -0.90 -1.08 -11.96
C PRO A 88 0.34 -1.39 -11.12
N LEU A 89 0.41 -0.89 -9.89
CA LEU A 89 1.57 -1.03 -9.02
C LEU A 89 1.53 -2.28 -8.13
N VAL A 90 0.39 -3.01 -8.11
CA VAL A 90 0.24 -4.17 -7.21
C VAL A 90 0.26 -5.53 -7.90
N GLY A 91 0.26 -5.56 -9.23
CA GLY A 91 0.39 -6.81 -9.98
C GLY A 91 -0.47 -6.86 -11.24
N PRO A 92 -0.43 -7.99 -11.96
CA PRO A 92 -1.16 -8.13 -13.22
C PRO A 92 -2.67 -8.16 -12.98
N PRO A 93 -3.47 -7.55 -13.91
CA PRO A 93 -4.90 -7.78 -13.97
C PRO A 93 -5.20 -9.24 -14.34
N ASP A 94 -6.39 -9.71 -13.96
CA ASP A 94 -6.85 -11.05 -14.33
C ASP A 94 -7.11 -11.21 -15.84
N ALA A 95 -7.27 -12.45 -16.30
CA ALA A 95 -7.48 -12.74 -17.72
C ALA A 95 -8.78 -12.11 -18.27
N ALA A 96 -9.82 -11.97 -17.45
CA ALA A 96 -11.08 -11.34 -17.86
C ALA A 96 -10.88 -9.82 -18.04
N ALA A 97 -10.16 -9.17 -17.14
CA ALA A 97 -9.82 -7.75 -17.24
C ALA A 97 -8.93 -7.48 -18.46
N LEU A 98 -7.94 -8.34 -18.74
CA LEU A 98 -7.12 -8.24 -19.96
C LEU A 98 -7.97 -8.33 -21.23
N LYS A 99 -8.92 -9.26 -21.29
CA LYS A 99 -9.85 -9.41 -22.42
C LYS A 99 -10.74 -8.17 -22.59
N ARG A 100 -11.31 -7.66 -21.49
CA ARG A 100 -12.15 -6.44 -21.54
C ARG A 100 -11.36 -5.21 -21.97
N GLY A 101 -10.12 -5.08 -21.49
CA GLY A 101 -9.22 -3.99 -21.88
C GLY A 101 -8.90 -4.01 -23.37
N LEU A 102 -8.55 -5.17 -23.91
CA LEU A 102 -8.28 -5.34 -25.35
C LEU A 102 -9.53 -5.00 -26.20
N ALA A 103 -10.70 -5.51 -25.83
CA ALA A 103 -11.95 -5.20 -26.55
C ALA A 103 -12.27 -3.69 -26.54
N SER A 104 -11.96 -2.99 -25.44
CA SER A 104 -12.14 -1.54 -25.37
C SER A 104 -11.17 -0.80 -26.32
N ILE A 105 -9.93 -1.27 -26.47
CA ILE A 105 -8.96 -0.70 -27.44
C ILE A 105 -9.41 -0.97 -28.87
N GLU A 106 -9.88 -2.16 -29.19
CA GLU A 106 -10.43 -2.47 -30.50
C GLU A 106 -11.62 -1.56 -30.84
N ARG A 107 -12.48 -1.30 -29.88
CA ARG A 107 -13.60 -0.36 -30.04
C ARG A 107 -13.11 1.08 -30.27
N ALA A 108 -12.13 1.57 -29.50
CA ALA A 108 -11.53 2.90 -29.72
C ALA A 108 -10.96 3.05 -31.14
N LYS A 109 -10.27 2.01 -31.63
CA LYS A 109 -9.70 1.98 -32.99
C LYS A 109 -10.79 1.94 -34.08
N ALA A 110 -11.87 1.20 -33.85
CA ALA A 110 -13.00 1.12 -34.79
C ALA A 110 -13.75 2.47 -34.91
N ILE A 111 -13.88 3.22 -33.82
CA ILE A 111 -14.43 4.59 -33.83
C ILE A 111 -13.50 5.54 -34.58
N GLY A 112 -12.20 5.42 -34.39
CA GLY A 112 -11.21 6.26 -35.02
C GLY A 112 -11.00 7.61 -34.29
N ALA A 113 -9.91 7.74 -33.56
CA ALA A 113 -9.54 9.00 -32.90
C ALA A 113 -9.17 10.07 -33.95
N LYS A 114 -9.64 11.29 -33.75
CA LYS A 114 -9.52 12.39 -34.74
C LYS A 114 -8.10 12.95 -34.81
N THR A 115 -7.37 12.98 -33.69
CA THR A 115 -6.01 13.52 -33.63
C THR A 115 -4.94 12.43 -33.59
N GLN A 116 -3.72 12.75 -34.08
CA GLN A 116 -2.58 11.82 -33.99
C GLN A 116 -2.21 11.54 -32.54
N ARG A 117 -2.25 12.56 -31.67
CA ARG A 117 -2.01 12.44 -30.24
C ARG A 117 -2.91 11.39 -29.59
N GLU A 118 -4.22 11.43 -29.84
CA GLU A 118 -5.15 10.44 -29.30
C GLU A 118 -4.90 9.02 -29.83
N ARG A 119 -4.57 8.90 -31.13
CA ARG A 119 -4.17 7.60 -31.72
C ARG A 119 -2.93 7.04 -31.02
N ASP A 120 -1.96 7.88 -30.68
CA ASP A 120 -0.73 7.46 -30.00
C ASP A 120 -0.99 6.99 -28.56
N TYR A 121 -1.92 7.64 -27.81
CA TYR A 121 -2.37 7.14 -26.51
C TYR A 121 -3.05 5.77 -26.60
N ILE A 122 -3.91 5.56 -27.60
CA ILE A 122 -4.58 4.29 -27.83
C ILE A 122 -3.56 3.21 -28.21
N ALA A 123 -2.61 3.53 -29.09
CA ALA A 123 -1.56 2.60 -29.52
C ALA A 123 -0.60 2.25 -28.36
N ALA A 124 -0.33 3.19 -27.46
CA ALA A 124 0.53 2.93 -26.32
C ALA A 124 -0.07 1.88 -25.38
N ILE A 125 -1.35 2.04 -25.00
CA ILE A 125 -2.01 1.09 -24.09
C ILE A 125 -2.34 -0.25 -24.78
N GLU A 126 -2.48 -0.28 -26.11
CA GLU A 126 -2.63 -1.53 -26.87
C GLU A 126 -1.48 -2.49 -26.60
N LEU A 127 -0.23 -1.98 -26.49
CA LEU A 127 0.95 -2.81 -26.22
C LEU A 127 0.90 -3.54 -24.87
N PHE A 128 0.13 -3.01 -23.91
CA PHE A 128 -0.10 -3.69 -22.64
C PHE A 128 -1.07 -4.87 -22.77
N TYR A 129 -2.05 -4.79 -23.66
CA TYR A 129 -3.12 -5.79 -23.80
C TYR A 129 -2.87 -6.82 -24.89
N LYS A 130 -2.23 -6.40 -25.99
CA LYS A 130 -1.95 -7.26 -27.13
C LYS A 130 -1.03 -8.43 -26.72
N ASP A 131 -1.32 -9.61 -27.25
CA ASP A 131 -0.56 -10.85 -27.04
C ASP A 131 -0.38 -11.21 -25.55
N SER A 132 -1.37 -10.86 -24.69
CA SER A 132 -1.32 -11.12 -23.25
C SER A 132 -1.34 -12.62 -22.89
N ASP A 133 -1.68 -13.48 -23.82
CA ASP A 133 -1.59 -14.94 -23.76
C ASP A 133 -0.19 -15.49 -24.07
N LYS A 134 0.67 -14.71 -24.72
CA LYS A 134 2.03 -15.09 -25.17
C LYS A 134 3.14 -14.37 -24.40
N LEU A 135 2.89 -13.13 -24.02
CA LEU A 135 3.87 -12.26 -23.36
C LEU A 135 3.59 -12.19 -21.86
N ASP A 136 4.62 -12.36 -21.04
CA ASP A 136 4.51 -12.16 -19.62
C ASP A 136 4.18 -10.70 -19.25
N HIS A 137 3.71 -10.49 -18.02
CA HIS A 137 3.30 -9.19 -17.54
C HIS A 137 4.44 -8.16 -17.59
N ARG A 138 5.64 -8.53 -17.16
CA ARG A 138 6.81 -7.63 -17.12
C ARG A 138 7.19 -7.14 -18.51
N THR A 139 7.20 -8.02 -19.50
CA THR A 139 7.45 -7.67 -20.91
C THR A 139 6.45 -6.63 -21.43
N ARG A 140 5.17 -6.81 -21.13
CA ARG A 140 4.08 -5.89 -21.55
C ARG A 140 4.17 -4.54 -20.84
N VAL A 141 4.50 -4.51 -19.54
CA VAL A 141 4.75 -3.29 -18.76
C VAL A 141 5.90 -2.47 -19.37
N LEU A 142 7.03 -3.13 -19.69
CA LEU A 142 8.17 -2.46 -20.29
C LEU A 142 7.89 -1.94 -21.71
N ALA A 143 7.05 -2.66 -22.48
CA ALA A 143 6.62 -2.20 -23.81
C ALA A 143 5.74 -0.95 -23.71
N TYR A 144 4.81 -0.93 -22.74
CA TYR A 144 3.96 0.23 -22.44
C TYR A 144 4.79 1.42 -21.94
N GLU A 145 5.72 1.21 -21.01
CA GLU A 145 6.62 2.25 -20.50
C GLU A 145 7.38 2.94 -21.65
N LYS A 146 7.98 2.17 -22.56
CA LYS A 146 8.67 2.71 -23.74
C LYS A 146 7.73 3.46 -24.68
N ALA A 147 6.49 3.02 -24.85
CA ALA A 147 5.51 3.73 -25.66
C ALA A 147 5.12 5.06 -25.05
N MET A 148 4.92 5.10 -23.72
CA MET A 148 4.66 6.33 -22.99
C MET A 148 5.86 7.29 -23.00
N GLU A 149 7.09 6.78 -22.99
CA GLU A 149 8.30 7.61 -23.19
C GLU A 149 8.29 8.31 -24.56
N ARG A 150 8.01 7.57 -25.63
CA ARG A 150 7.89 8.15 -26.97
C ARG A 150 6.81 9.23 -27.05
N LEU A 151 5.66 8.97 -26.45
CA LEU A 151 4.54 9.92 -26.40
C LEU A 151 4.93 11.19 -25.63
N TYR A 152 5.53 11.06 -24.46
CA TYR A 152 6.06 12.17 -23.67
C TYR A 152 7.07 13.03 -24.44
N LEU A 153 7.98 12.39 -25.20
CA LEU A 153 8.98 13.11 -26.01
C LEU A 153 8.37 13.78 -27.24
N ALA A 154 7.36 13.16 -27.86
CA ALA A 154 6.70 13.72 -29.05
C ALA A 154 5.78 14.90 -28.70
N TYR A 155 5.19 14.91 -27.53
CA TYR A 155 4.21 15.92 -27.09
C TYR A 155 4.71 16.65 -25.83
N SER A 156 5.78 17.43 -25.95
CA SER A 156 6.49 18.07 -24.81
C SER A 156 5.62 19.04 -23.96
N GLN A 157 4.51 19.52 -24.51
CA GLN A 157 3.55 20.40 -23.80
C GLN A 157 2.37 19.60 -23.19
N ASP A 158 2.28 18.31 -23.45
CA ASP A 158 1.24 17.44 -22.91
C ASP A 158 1.60 17.01 -21.49
N THR A 159 1.02 17.68 -20.52
CA THR A 159 1.26 17.37 -19.10
C THR A 159 0.72 15.98 -18.72
N GLU A 160 -0.37 15.52 -19.34
CA GLU A 160 -0.89 14.17 -19.10
C GLU A 160 0.04 13.09 -19.62
N ALA A 161 0.68 13.31 -20.79
CA ALA A 161 1.71 12.39 -21.29
C ALA A 161 2.87 12.26 -20.31
N ALA A 162 3.30 13.37 -19.71
CA ALA A 162 4.33 13.37 -18.67
C ALA A 162 3.90 12.59 -17.42
N ILE A 163 2.65 12.79 -16.94
CA ILE A 163 2.10 12.14 -15.75
C ILE A 163 1.93 10.64 -15.95
N PHE A 164 1.35 10.20 -17.09
CA PHE A 164 1.18 8.79 -17.41
C PHE A 164 2.53 8.09 -17.67
N TYR A 165 3.51 8.78 -18.27
CA TYR A 165 4.86 8.24 -18.37
C TYR A 165 5.52 8.04 -17.01
N ALA A 166 5.38 8.99 -16.10
CA ALA A 166 5.89 8.85 -14.74
C ALA A 166 5.22 7.68 -13.98
N LEU A 167 3.91 7.47 -14.17
CA LEU A 167 3.23 6.29 -13.64
C LEU A 167 3.80 4.98 -14.25
N ALA A 168 4.01 4.96 -15.56
CA ALA A 168 4.59 3.79 -16.24
C ALA A 168 6.03 3.48 -15.75
N LEU A 169 6.83 4.50 -15.43
CA LEU A 169 8.13 4.33 -14.78
C LEU A 169 8.00 3.71 -13.38
N ASN A 170 7.03 4.17 -12.57
CA ASN A 170 6.78 3.62 -11.25
C ASN A 170 6.25 2.16 -11.31
N GLU A 171 5.48 1.80 -12.33
CA GLU A 171 5.06 0.41 -12.58
C GLU A 171 6.23 -0.49 -13.01
N ALA A 172 7.16 0.08 -13.78
CA ALA A 172 8.30 -0.64 -14.35
C ALA A 172 9.51 -0.77 -13.42
N ILE A 173 9.39 -0.40 -12.14
CA ILE A 173 10.50 -0.48 -11.18
C ILE A 173 11.03 -1.90 -11.02
N ASP A 174 12.28 -1.98 -10.59
CA ASP A 174 12.91 -3.18 -10.06
C ASP A 174 13.17 -2.98 -8.57
N PHE A 175 12.62 -3.84 -7.74
CA PHE A 175 12.76 -3.75 -6.27
C PHE A 175 14.18 -4.08 -5.78
N GLU A 176 15.04 -4.59 -6.65
CA GLU A 176 16.46 -4.83 -6.37
C GLU A 176 17.35 -3.64 -6.81
N ASP A 177 16.80 -2.69 -7.61
CA ASP A 177 17.53 -1.48 -8.03
C ASP A 177 17.61 -0.43 -6.91
N LYS A 178 18.68 -0.46 -6.14
CA LYS A 178 18.97 0.51 -5.08
C LYS A 178 19.48 1.87 -5.60
N THR A 179 19.60 2.07 -6.91
CA THR A 179 19.89 3.39 -7.49
C THR A 179 18.62 4.23 -7.63
N TYR A 180 17.45 3.61 -7.54
CA TYR A 180 16.13 4.24 -7.70
C TYR A 180 16.01 5.02 -9.02
N ALA A 181 16.67 4.56 -10.09
CA ALA A 181 16.79 5.33 -11.34
C ALA A 181 15.42 5.68 -11.94
N ARG A 182 14.49 4.72 -12.00
CA ARG A 182 13.13 4.96 -12.51
C ARG A 182 12.31 5.86 -11.60
N GLN A 183 12.32 5.62 -10.31
CA GLN A 183 11.61 6.41 -9.29
C GLN A 183 12.07 7.88 -9.32
N LEU A 184 13.37 8.12 -9.35
CA LEU A 184 13.93 9.47 -9.41
C LEU A 184 13.67 10.16 -10.77
N LYS A 185 13.61 9.40 -11.88
CA LYS A 185 13.21 9.93 -13.19
C LYS A 185 11.73 10.34 -13.16
N ALA A 186 10.84 9.47 -12.65
CA ALA A 186 9.42 9.77 -12.48
C ALA A 186 9.21 11.01 -11.59
N ALA A 187 9.88 11.06 -10.45
CA ALA A 187 9.77 12.19 -9.53
C ALA A 187 10.18 13.52 -10.19
N ARG A 188 11.31 13.59 -10.91
CA ARG A 188 11.72 14.82 -11.61
C ARG A 188 10.69 15.29 -12.63
N ILE A 189 10.08 14.37 -13.38
CA ILE A 189 9.01 14.70 -14.34
C ILE A 189 7.81 15.27 -13.59
N LEU A 190 7.35 14.59 -12.54
CA LEU A 190 6.18 15.00 -11.77
C LEU A 190 6.39 16.32 -11.02
N GLU A 191 7.57 16.56 -10.46
CA GLU A 191 7.91 17.83 -9.79
C GLU A 191 7.84 19.02 -10.77
N SER A 192 8.27 18.81 -12.01
CA SER A 192 8.18 19.85 -13.05
C SER A 192 6.73 20.17 -13.43
N VAL A 193 5.84 19.17 -13.39
CA VAL A 193 4.40 19.37 -13.62
C VAL A 193 3.74 19.98 -12.39
N TRP A 194 4.12 19.55 -11.18
CA TRP A 194 3.57 20.06 -9.92
C TRP A 194 3.74 21.58 -9.79
N ALA A 195 4.88 22.11 -10.21
CA ALA A 195 5.12 23.54 -10.21
C ALA A 195 4.09 24.34 -11.05
N LYS A 196 3.50 23.71 -12.07
CA LYS A 196 2.50 24.31 -12.98
C LYS A 196 1.06 23.96 -12.61
N GLN A 197 0.85 22.74 -12.08
CA GLN A 197 -0.48 22.18 -11.78
C GLN A 197 -0.52 21.63 -10.33
N PRO A 198 -0.51 22.51 -9.31
CA PRO A 198 -0.39 22.10 -7.90
C PRO A 198 -1.62 21.37 -7.34
N GLU A 199 -2.75 21.40 -8.06
CA GLU A 199 -4.00 20.72 -7.68
C GLU A 199 -4.29 19.47 -8.53
N HIS A 200 -3.30 19.01 -9.34
CA HIS A 200 -3.48 17.82 -10.17
C HIS A 200 -3.33 16.54 -9.32
N PRO A 201 -4.39 15.69 -9.21
CA PRO A 201 -4.39 14.53 -8.31
C PRO A 201 -3.31 13.50 -8.66
N GLY A 202 -3.11 13.21 -9.96
CA GLY A 202 -2.12 12.23 -10.43
C GLY A 202 -0.69 12.64 -10.12
N VAL A 203 -0.37 13.92 -10.16
CA VAL A 203 0.96 14.43 -9.82
C VAL A 203 1.31 14.13 -8.37
N LEU A 204 0.41 14.50 -7.45
CA LEU A 204 0.63 14.30 -6.02
C LEU A 204 0.66 12.79 -5.67
N HIS A 205 -0.26 12.03 -6.25
CA HIS A 205 -0.35 10.60 -6.04
C HIS A 205 0.93 9.87 -6.46
N TYR A 206 1.36 10.11 -7.70
CA TYR A 206 2.50 9.37 -8.26
C TYR A 206 3.84 9.83 -7.71
N LEU A 207 3.95 11.07 -7.20
CA LEU A 207 5.09 11.52 -6.41
C LEU A 207 5.21 10.73 -5.09
N ILE A 208 4.09 10.47 -4.40
CA ILE A 208 4.10 9.63 -3.21
C ILE A 208 4.66 8.25 -3.59
N HIS A 209 4.17 7.61 -4.66
CA HIS A 209 4.68 6.31 -5.10
C HIS A 209 6.15 6.34 -5.53
N SER A 210 6.61 7.43 -6.15
CA SER A 210 8.03 7.60 -6.49
C SER A 210 8.93 7.66 -5.25
N TYR A 211 8.39 8.10 -4.13
CA TYR A 211 9.11 8.30 -2.87
C TYR A 211 8.74 7.31 -1.75
N ASP A 212 7.88 6.30 -2.03
CA ASP A 212 7.47 5.27 -1.06
C ASP A 212 8.58 4.21 -0.84
N PHE A 213 9.79 4.71 -0.56
CA PHE A 213 10.97 3.90 -0.25
C PHE A 213 11.73 4.55 0.91
N PRO A 214 12.29 3.79 1.87
CA PRO A 214 12.94 4.34 3.05
C PRO A 214 13.97 5.43 2.73
N ALA A 215 14.80 5.22 1.70
CA ALA A 215 15.84 6.18 1.30
C ALA A 215 15.29 7.47 0.68
N LEU A 216 14.04 7.48 0.20
CA LEU A 216 13.43 8.59 -0.53
C LEU A 216 12.26 9.24 0.21
N ALA A 217 11.69 8.58 1.23
CA ALA A 217 10.43 8.95 1.87
C ALA A 217 10.40 10.41 2.38
N SER A 218 11.51 10.93 2.87
CA SER A 218 11.59 12.32 3.34
C SER A 218 11.29 13.35 2.24
N ARG A 219 11.58 13.04 0.98
CA ARG A 219 11.25 13.89 -0.17
C ARG A 219 9.75 13.94 -0.45
N GLY A 220 9.02 12.87 -0.12
CA GLY A 220 7.58 12.76 -0.31
C GLY A 220 6.72 13.49 0.72
N LEU A 221 7.31 13.98 1.82
CA LEU A 221 6.56 14.53 2.95
C LEU A 221 5.69 15.74 2.58
N GLY A 222 6.19 16.64 1.74
CA GLY A 222 5.45 17.80 1.25
C GLY A 222 4.21 17.40 0.45
N THR A 223 4.36 16.43 -0.42
CA THR A 223 3.28 15.88 -1.26
C THR A 223 2.25 15.14 -0.42
N ALA A 224 2.69 14.30 0.52
CA ALA A 224 1.83 13.55 1.43
C ALA A 224 0.91 14.49 2.25
N LYS A 225 1.44 15.61 2.75
CA LYS A 225 0.64 16.60 3.50
C LYS A 225 -0.42 17.33 2.66
N ARG A 226 -0.37 17.27 1.34
CA ARG A 226 -1.26 18.01 0.44
C ARG A 226 -2.31 17.15 -0.26
N TYR A 227 -2.00 15.90 -0.58
CA TYR A 227 -2.80 15.10 -1.50
C TYR A 227 -4.24 14.88 -1.02
N ALA A 228 -4.43 14.54 0.26
CA ALA A 228 -5.76 14.36 0.84
C ALA A 228 -6.68 15.60 0.69
N ALA A 229 -6.12 16.80 0.75
CA ALA A 229 -6.88 18.05 0.59
C ALA A 229 -7.23 18.36 -0.88
N VAL A 230 -6.48 17.82 -1.84
CA VAL A 230 -6.73 18.00 -3.28
C VAL A 230 -7.87 17.10 -3.76
N ALA A 231 -7.88 15.83 -3.36
CA ALA A 231 -8.88 14.87 -3.82
C ALA A 231 -9.61 14.15 -2.65
N PRO A 232 -10.24 14.88 -1.70
CA PRO A 232 -10.83 14.29 -0.49
C PRO A 232 -12.02 13.37 -0.73
N SER A 233 -12.61 13.39 -1.93
CA SER A 233 -13.71 12.48 -2.29
C SER A 233 -13.22 11.09 -2.70
N ALA A 234 -11.94 10.93 -3.04
CA ALA A 234 -11.36 9.66 -3.42
C ALA A 234 -10.75 8.95 -2.18
N PRO A 235 -11.25 7.76 -1.80
CA PRO A 235 -10.77 7.08 -0.59
C PRO A 235 -9.26 6.81 -0.59
N HIS A 236 -8.71 6.46 -1.75
CA HIS A 236 -7.28 6.20 -1.89
C HIS A 236 -6.43 7.46 -1.73
N ALA A 237 -6.92 8.63 -2.14
CA ALA A 237 -6.22 9.90 -1.93
C ALA A 237 -6.09 10.27 -0.44
N LEU A 238 -7.05 9.85 0.39
CA LEU A 238 -7.00 10.02 1.84
C LEU A 238 -6.02 9.04 2.50
N HIS A 239 -5.89 7.82 1.94
CA HIS A 239 -4.99 6.77 2.42
C HIS A 239 -3.51 7.04 2.06
N MET A 240 -3.23 7.49 0.82
CA MET A 240 -1.88 7.57 0.26
C MET A 240 -0.83 8.33 1.09
N PRO A 241 -1.16 9.42 1.80
CA PRO A 241 -0.20 10.08 2.68
C PRO A 241 0.42 9.13 3.71
N SER A 242 -0.32 8.11 4.16
CA SER A 242 0.15 7.16 5.16
C SER A 242 1.34 6.30 4.68
N HIS A 243 1.53 6.10 3.38
CA HIS A 243 2.71 5.43 2.84
C HIS A 243 4.00 6.16 3.25
N VAL A 244 4.03 7.48 3.05
CA VAL A 244 5.18 8.30 3.45
C VAL A 244 5.28 8.41 4.98
N PHE A 245 4.15 8.61 5.66
CA PHE A 245 4.14 8.73 7.13
C PHE A 245 4.65 7.46 7.80
N SER A 246 4.25 6.28 7.35
CA SER A 246 4.73 5.00 7.89
C SER A 246 6.23 4.80 7.62
N MET A 247 6.73 5.14 6.43
CA MET A 247 8.17 5.06 6.12
C MET A 247 9.00 5.98 7.02
N LEU A 248 8.43 7.09 7.49
CA LEU A 248 9.08 8.05 8.39
C LEU A 248 8.79 7.79 9.87
N GLY A 249 8.00 6.77 10.20
CA GLY A 249 7.60 6.46 11.58
C GLY A 249 6.69 7.53 12.21
N MET A 250 5.93 8.26 11.39
CA MET A 250 4.94 9.27 11.78
C MET A 250 3.58 8.59 11.98
N TRP A 251 3.46 7.83 13.09
CA TRP A 251 2.35 6.90 13.28
C TRP A 251 1.00 7.58 13.48
N GLN A 252 0.96 8.72 14.17
CA GLN A 252 -0.30 9.44 14.42
C GLN A 252 -0.86 10.05 13.12
N GLU A 253 0.00 10.53 12.24
CA GLU A 253 -0.36 11.02 10.92
C GLU A 253 -0.84 9.87 10.02
N SER A 254 -0.19 8.70 10.10
CA SER A 254 -0.64 7.49 9.40
C SER A 254 -2.03 7.04 9.87
N ILE A 255 -2.28 6.99 11.17
CA ILE A 255 -3.60 6.68 11.76
C ILE A 255 -4.65 7.67 11.27
N LYS A 256 -4.36 8.98 11.33
CA LYS A 256 -5.29 10.02 10.89
C LYS A 256 -5.68 9.85 9.42
N SER A 257 -4.69 9.70 8.53
CA SER A 257 -4.87 9.51 7.10
C SER A 257 -5.78 8.32 6.78
N ASN A 258 -5.51 7.17 7.39
CA ASN A 258 -6.29 5.95 7.17
C ASN A 258 -7.68 5.99 7.81
N ARG A 259 -7.83 6.66 8.94
CA ARG A 259 -9.16 6.88 9.55
C ARG A 259 -10.05 7.72 8.65
N GLU A 260 -9.51 8.76 8.02
CA GLU A 260 -10.23 9.57 7.03
C GLU A 260 -10.63 8.72 5.80
N ALA A 261 -9.73 7.87 5.31
CA ALA A 261 -10.02 6.94 4.21
C ALA A 261 -11.15 5.96 4.56
N LEU A 262 -11.14 5.38 5.78
CA LEU A 262 -12.21 4.51 6.27
C LEU A 262 -13.53 5.25 6.47
N GLY A 263 -13.52 6.55 6.72
CA GLY A 263 -14.72 7.40 6.78
C GLY A 263 -15.48 7.44 5.44
N VAL A 264 -14.77 7.32 4.33
CA VAL A 264 -15.32 7.32 2.96
C VAL A 264 -15.52 5.89 2.43
N ALA A 265 -14.63 4.97 2.73
CA ALA A 265 -14.69 3.56 2.31
C ALA A 265 -14.51 2.63 3.51
N LYS A 266 -15.62 2.31 4.19
CA LYS A 266 -15.63 1.58 5.47
C LYS A 266 -14.93 0.21 5.43
N ASN A 267 -14.95 -0.47 4.29
CA ASN A 267 -14.39 -1.82 4.14
C ASN A 267 -12.98 -1.80 3.51
N TYR A 268 -12.27 -0.68 3.55
CA TYR A 268 -10.93 -0.55 2.99
C TYR A 268 -9.89 -1.25 3.87
N VAL A 269 -9.78 -2.55 3.71
CA VAL A 269 -8.97 -3.46 4.55
C VAL A 269 -7.47 -3.12 4.54
N HIS A 270 -6.95 -2.63 3.42
CA HIS A 270 -5.55 -2.20 3.33
C HIS A 270 -5.27 -0.98 4.24
N ALA A 271 -6.20 -0.02 4.33
CA ALA A 271 -6.09 1.09 5.28
C ALA A 271 -6.18 0.60 6.75
N MET A 272 -6.95 -0.47 7.01
CA MET A 272 -6.98 -1.08 8.35
C MET A 272 -5.61 -1.68 8.73
N ASP A 273 -4.87 -2.33 7.81
CA ASP A 273 -3.53 -2.87 8.09
C ASP A 273 -2.56 -1.76 8.52
N PHE A 274 -2.56 -0.62 7.79
CA PHE A 274 -1.77 0.56 8.17
C PHE A 274 -2.10 1.06 9.58
N MET A 275 -3.39 1.14 9.91
CA MET A 275 -3.81 1.58 11.25
C MET A 275 -3.41 0.59 12.33
N VAL A 276 -3.59 -0.72 12.11
CA VAL A 276 -3.18 -1.76 13.07
C VAL A 276 -1.69 -1.66 13.36
N TYR A 277 -0.87 -1.55 12.31
CA TYR A 277 0.57 -1.42 12.47
C TYR A 277 0.95 -0.16 13.25
N ALA A 278 0.38 0.99 12.88
CA ALA A 278 0.68 2.26 13.52
C ALA A 278 0.23 2.29 15.00
N HIS A 279 -0.97 1.77 15.32
CA HIS A 279 -1.43 1.64 16.70
C HIS A 279 -0.51 0.75 17.54
N LEU A 280 -0.03 -0.37 16.98
CA LEU A 280 0.88 -1.28 17.68
C LEU A 280 2.24 -0.64 17.97
N GLN A 281 2.73 0.28 17.12
CA GLN A 281 3.95 1.03 17.42
C GLN A 281 3.78 2.00 18.58
N GLY A 282 2.59 2.52 18.80
CA GLY A 282 2.22 3.38 19.94
C GLY A 282 1.76 2.65 21.20
N ALA A 283 1.84 1.30 21.23
CA ALA A 283 1.24 0.46 22.28
C ALA A 283 -0.26 0.74 22.51
N GLN A 284 -0.99 1.05 21.44
CA GLN A 284 -2.44 1.24 21.43
C GLN A 284 -3.13 -0.08 21.05
N ASP A 285 -2.97 -1.08 21.91
CA ASP A 285 -3.34 -2.48 21.65
C ASP A 285 -4.86 -2.69 21.58
N SER A 286 -5.64 -1.89 22.30
CA SER A 286 -7.11 -1.95 22.27
C SER A 286 -7.66 -1.49 20.92
N GLU A 287 -7.12 -0.40 20.37
CA GLU A 287 -7.51 0.09 19.04
C GLU A 287 -7.08 -0.88 17.94
N ALA A 288 -5.87 -1.44 18.03
CA ALA A 288 -5.39 -2.47 17.10
C ALA A 288 -6.28 -3.73 17.16
N LYS A 289 -6.73 -4.14 18.36
CA LYS A 289 -7.65 -5.26 18.56
C LYS A 289 -9.01 -5.01 17.91
N ARG A 290 -9.57 -3.83 18.08
CA ARG A 290 -10.85 -3.44 17.46
C ARG A 290 -10.78 -3.59 15.94
N LEU A 291 -9.72 -3.10 15.31
CA LEU A 291 -9.52 -3.23 13.85
C LEU A 291 -9.28 -4.69 13.42
N LEU A 292 -8.59 -5.50 14.23
CA LEU A 292 -8.45 -6.94 14.01
C LEU A 292 -9.82 -7.64 14.00
N GLU A 293 -10.69 -7.31 14.97
CA GLU A 293 -12.04 -7.87 15.07
C GLU A 293 -12.90 -7.46 13.87
N GLU A 294 -12.87 -6.19 13.47
CA GLU A 294 -13.55 -5.67 12.28
C GLU A 294 -13.09 -6.38 11.00
N SER A 295 -11.76 -6.46 10.77
CA SER A 295 -11.21 -7.14 9.60
C SER A 295 -11.55 -8.63 9.57
N THR A 296 -11.60 -9.27 10.75
CA THR A 296 -11.98 -10.68 10.89
C THR A 296 -13.47 -10.89 10.57
N ALA A 297 -14.34 -9.97 10.97
CA ALA A 297 -15.75 -9.99 10.61
C ALA A 297 -15.96 -9.81 9.11
N LEU A 298 -15.21 -8.89 8.48
CA LEU A 298 -15.22 -8.72 7.02
C LEU A 298 -14.80 -9.99 6.30
N TYR A 299 -13.70 -10.63 6.71
CA TYR A 299 -13.22 -11.87 6.10
C TYR A 299 -14.25 -13.01 6.18
N LYS A 300 -15.04 -13.09 7.26
CA LYS A 300 -16.07 -14.12 7.46
C LYS A 300 -17.32 -13.89 6.60
N THR A 301 -17.62 -12.64 6.27
CA THR A 301 -18.87 -12.24 5.61
C THR A 301 -18.71 -11.91 4.14
N GLN A 302 -17.49 -11.62 3.69
CA GLN A 302 -17.19 -11.20 2.32
C GLN A 302 -15.99 -11.95 1.78
N ALA A 303 -16.07 -12.43 0.54
CA ALA A 303 -14.92 -12.97 -0.13
C ALA A 303 -13.83 -11.88 -0.27
N PRO A 304 -12.52 -12.22 -0.18
CA PRO A 304 -11.43 -11.27 -0.33
C PRO A 304 -11.26 -10.84 -1.80
N THR A 305 -12.14 -9.98 -2.26
CA THR A 305 -12.23 -9.49 -3.64
C THR A 305 -11.84 -8.02 -3.76
N ALA A 306 -11.80 -7.51 -4.99
CA ALA A 306 -11.55 -6.10 -5.28
C ALA A 306 -12.58 -5.14 -4.67
N GLU A 307 -13.74 -5.61 -4.19
CA GLU A 307 -14.76 -4.79 -3.53
C GLU A 307 -14.30 -4.25 -2.16
N LEU A 308 -13.32 -4.92 -1.54
CA LEU A 308 -12.71 -4.50 -0.27
C LEU A 308 -11.56 -3.50 -0.43
N THR A 309 -11.42 -2.92 -1.61
CA THR A 309 -10.41 -1.89 -1.88
C THR A 309 -10.90 -0.91 -2.97
N PRO A 310 -10.72 0.39 -2.80
CA PRO A 310 -11.03 1.37 -3.84
C PRO A 310 -10.08 1.30 -5.03
N THR A 311 -8.95 0.59 -4.92
CA THR A 311 -7.92 0.52 -5.96
C THR A 311 -8.06 -0.68 -6.91
N GLY A 312 -9.02 -1.58 -6.67
CA GLY A 312 -9.18 -2.80 -7.44
C GLY A 312 -8.00 -3.79 -7.33
N GLY A 313 -6.98 -3.48 -6.55
CA GLY A 313 -5.80 -4.30 -6.35
C GLY A 313 -6.04 -5.40 -5.31
N VAL A 314 -6.50 -6.58 -5.73
CA VAL A 314 -6.87 -7.70 -4.83
C VAL A 314 -5.71 -8.15 -3.93
N LEU A 315 -4.47 -8.05 -4.40
CA LEU A 315 -3.30 -8.43 -3.60
C LEU A 315 -3.22 -7.63 -2.29
N THR A 316 -3.59 -6.34 -2.28
CA THR A 316 -3.61 -5.53 -1.06
C THR A 316 -4.63 -6.02 -0.04
N VAL A 317 -5.72 -6.62 -0.51
CA VAL A 317 -6.76 -7.24 0.34
C VAL A 317 -6.23 -8.52 0.97
N HIS A 318 -5.60 -9.39 0.16
CA HIS A 318 -5.05 -10.66 0.62
C HIS A 318 -3.93 -10.44 1.66
N THR A 319 -2.99 -9.54 1.35
CA THR A 319 -1.88 -9.23 2.27
C THR A 319 -2.38 -8.62 3.57
N ALA A 320 -3.36 -7.71 3.53
CA ALA A 320 -3.92 -7.09 4.73
C ALA A 320 -4.63 -8.10 5.64
N PHE A 321 -5.45 -9.01 5.09
CA PHE A 321 -6.10 -10.05 5.88
C PHE A 321 -5.12 -11.03 6.54
N ALA A 322 -3.96 -11.27 5.94
CA ALA A 322 -2.91 -12.07 6.53
C ALA A 322 -2.07 -11.25 7.55
N ALA A 323 -1.74 -10.00 7.21
CA ALA A 323 -0.85 -9.16 8.01
C ALA A 323 -1.50 -8.64 9.31
N ILE A 324 -2.77 -8.26 9.31
CA ILE A 324 -3.45 -7.72 10.49
C ILE A 324 -3.36 -8.66 11.69
N PRO A 325 -3.79 -9.93 11.62
CA PRO A 325 -3.67 -10.85 12.76
C PRO A 325 -2.21 -11.20 13.08
N ALA A 326 -1.35 -11.29 12.07
CA ALA A 326 0.07 -11.56 12.25
C ALA A 326 0.75 -10.44 13.04
N ARG A 327 0.59 -9.17 12.63
CA ARG A 327 1.14 -7.99 13.34
C ARG A 327 0.63 -7.92 14.77
N TYR A 328 -0.67 -8.13 14.98
CA TYR A 328 -1.27 -8.08 16.31
C TYR A 328 -0.64 -9.09 17.27
N ALA A 329 -0.30 -10.28 16.79
CA ALA A 329 0.36 -11.29 17.60
C ALA A 329 1.85 -10.99 17.83
N ILE A 330 2.63 -10.74 16.75
CA ILE A 330 4.09 -10.65 16.85
C ILE A 330 4.56 -9.34 17.48
N GLU A 331 3.92 -8.20 17.20
CA GLU A 331 4.32 -6.90 17.78
C GLU A 331 4.09 -6.86 19.29
N ARG A 332 3.17 -7.66 19.81
CA ARG A 332 2.89 -7.82 21.24
C ARG A 332 3.70 -8.94 21.91
N GLY A 333 4.47 -9.71 21.16
CA GLY A 333 5.17 -10.88 21.68
C GLY A 333 4.23 -12.01 22.13
N ALA A 334 3.00 -12.04 21.62
CA ALA A 334 1.98 -13.05 21.94
C ALA A 334 2.25 -14.34 21.13
N TRP A 335 3.32 -15.06 21.50
CA TRP A 335 3.83 -16.19 20.72
C TRP A 335 2.87 -17.36 20.63
N ALA A 336 2.09 -17.61 21.68
CA ALA A 336 1.05 -18.64 21.67
C ALA A 336 -0.05 -18.27 20.64
N ASP A 337 -0.49 -17.02 20.60
CA ASP A 337 -1.47 -16.52 19.63
C ASP A 337 -0.90 -16.59 18.22
N ALA A 338 0.37 -16.23 18.04
CA ALA A 338 1.08 -16.32 16.76
C ALA A 338 1.10 -17.76 16.21
N ALA A 339 1.45 -18.74 17.05
CA ALA A 339 1.46 -20.17 16.69
C ALA A 339 0.06 -20.71 16.36
N ALA A 340 -0.98 -20.16 16.98
CA ALA A 340 -2.37 -20.59 16.82
C ALA A 340 -3.11 -19.96 15.63
N LEU A 341 -2.48 -19.06 14.88
CA LEU A 341 -3.12 -18.39 13.73
C LEU A 341 -3.63 -19.42 12.72
N GLN A 342 -4.84 -19.19 12.23
CA GLN A 342 -5.44 -20.08 11.23
C GLN A 342 -5.09 -19.60 9.82
N PRO A 343 -4.56 -20.47 8.95
CA PRO A 343 -4.34 -20.13 7.56
C PRO A 343 -5.66 -19.73 6.87
N ARG A 344 -5.56 -18.67 6.07
CA ARG A 344 -6.66 -18.15 5.26
C ARG A 344 -6.21 -18.15 3.80
N PRO A 345 -6.31 -19.31 3.10
CA PRO A 345 -5.74 -19.46 1.76
C PRO A 345 -6.25 -18.40 0.79
N THR A 346 -5.32 -17.66 0.18
CA THR A 346 -5.61 -16.62 -0.82
C THR A 346 -4.59 -16.66 -1.96
N THR A 347 -3.42 -16.09 -1.73
CA THR A 347 -2.28 -16.12 -2.66
C THR A 347 -1.03 -16.60 -1.93
N PRO A 348 -0.11 -17.29 -2.62
CA PRO A 348 1.10 -17.81 -1.97
C PRO A 348 1.90 -16.77 -1.19
N ALA A 349 1.95 -15.52 -1.71
CA ALA A 349 2.66 -14.42 -1.04
C ALA A 349 1.98 -13.96 0.27
N ALA A 350 0.65 -13.92 0.30
CA ALA A 350 -0.11 -13.56 1.51
C ALA A 350 -0.13 -14.72 2.51
N ASP A 351 -0.31 -15.95 2.03
CA ASP A 351 -0.34 -17.14 2.87
C ASP A 351 0.98 -17.34 3.64
N ALA A 352 2.11 -16.97 3.01
CA ALA A 352 3.43 -17.03 3.63
C ALA A 352 3.53 -16.16 4.89
N ILE A 353 2.82 -15.03 4.96
CA ILE A 353 2.76 -14.16 6.15
C ILE A 353 2.23 -14.94 7.36
N THR A 354 1.17 -15.73 7.16
CA THR A 354 0.57 -16.54 8.22
C THR A 354 1.50 -17.68 8.65
N TYR A 355 2.08 -18.42 7.71
CA TYR A 355 2.97 -19.52 8.05
C TYR A 355 4.28 -19.05 8.69
N PHE A 356 4.83 -17.93 8.26
CA PHE A 356 5.98 -17.30 8.93
C PHE A 356 5.64 -16.93 10.38
N THR A 357 4.50 -16.29 10.60
CA THR A 357 4.07 -15.89 11.94
C THR A 357 3.87 -17.09 12.86
N ARG A 358 3.26 -18.17 12.34
CA ARG A 358 3.07 -19.45 13.07
C ARG A 358 4.41 -20.11 13.40
N ALA A 359 5.32 -20.20 12.42
CA ALA A 359 6.65 -20.76 12.63
C ALA A 359 7.43 -19.99 13.69
N MET A 360 7.37 -18.65 13.66
CA MET A 360 7.99 -17.79 14.68
C MET A 360 7.37 -18.01 16.06
N GLY A 361 6.04 -18.06 16.16
CA GLY A 361 5.33 -18.33 17.41
C GLY A 361 5.68 -19.69 17.99
N ALA A 362 5.67 -20.75 17.18
CA ALA A 362 6.03 -22.10 17.59
C ALA A 362 7.50 -22.19 18.05
N ALA A 363 8.45 -21.63 17.29
CA ALA A 363 9.87 -21.63 17.65
C ALA A 363 10.11 -20.89 18.97
N ARG A 364 9.45 -19.75 19.19
CA ARG A 364 9.54 -18.96 20.44
C ARG A 364 8.91 -19.67 21.64
N ASN A 365 7.93 -20.52 21.43
CA ASN A 365 7.33 -21.41 22.43
C ASN A 365 8.06 -22.76 22.57
N ARG A 366 9.20 -22.95 21.90
CA ARG A 366 10.00 -24.18 21.86
C ARG A 366 9.29 -25.39 21.24
N ASP A 367 8.22 -25.17 20.48
CA ASP A 367 7.61 -26.19 19.61
C ASP A 367 8.35 -26.25 18.28
N VAL A 368 9.52 -26.87 18.32
CA VAL A 368 10.39 -27.03 17.14
C VAL A 368 9.69 -27.82 16.01
N ASN A 369 8.90 -28.82 16.36
CA ASN A 369 8.22 -29.66 15.37
C ASN A 369 7.09 -28.90 14.67
N GLY A 370 6.32 -28.11 15.40
CA GLY A 370 5.31 -27.23 14.83
C GLY A 370 5.93 -26.19 13.90
N ALA A 371 7.02 -25.55 14.35
CA ALA A 371 7.74 -24.57 13.54
C ALA A 371 8.27 -25.16 12.21
N ARG A 372 8.82 -26.38 12.24
CA ARG A 372 9.35 -27.06 11.04
C ARG A 372 8.26 -27.34 10.01
N LYS A 373 7.06 -27.77 10.45
CA LYS A 373 5.91 -27.97 9.53
C LYS A 373 5.53 -26.67 8.81
N ASP A 374 5.50 -25.54 9.51
CA ASP A 374 5.19 -24.25 8.89
C ASP A 374 6.34 -23.76 7.97
N ILE A 375 7.61 -24.08 8.27
CA ILE A 375 8.76 -23.82 7.39
C ILE A 375 8.67 -24.66 6.10
N GLU A 376 8.20 -25.90 6.16
CA GLU A 376 7.94 -26.73 4.97
C GLU A 376 6.84 -26.09 4.09
N GLN A 377 5.81 -25.50 4.68
CA GLN A 377 4.80 -24.74 3.94
C GLN A 377 5.41 -23.51 3.24
N LEU A 378 6.28 -22.77 3.93
CA LEU A 378 7.00 -21.65 3.32
C LEU A 378 7.86 -22.10 2.13
N GLU A 379 8.55 -23.24 2.22
CA GLU A 379 9.31 -23.80 1.10
C GLU A 379 8.40 -24.14 -0.10
N SER A 380 7.23 -24.76 0.17
CA SER A 380 6.23 -25.07 -0.87
C SER A 380 5.70 -23.83 -1.56
N LEU A 381 5.36 -22.78 -0.79
CA LEU A 381 4.87 -21.50 -1.32
C LEU A 381 5.94 -20.81 -2.15
N LYS A 382 7.19 -20.77 -1.70
CA LYS A 382 8.34 -20.26 -2.44
C LYS A 382 8.48 -20.97 -3.80
N ASN A 383 8.42 -22.31 -3.81
CA ASN A 383 8.55 -23.09 -5.03
C ASN A 383 7.39 -22.81 -6.01
N THR A 384 6.16 -22.65 -5.52
CA THR A 384 5.01 -22.24 -6.31
C THR A 384 5.25 -20.87 -6.98
N LEU A 385 5.72 -19.87 -6.22
CA LEU A 385 6.04 -18.55 -6.73
C LEU A 385 7.19 -18.57 -7.75
N THR A 386 8.21 -19.39 -7.51
CA THR A 386 9.34 -19.57 -8.43
C THR A 386 8.88 -20.16 -9.76
N THR A 387 8.03 -21.19 -9.72
CA THR A 387 7.44 -21.81 -10.92
C THR A 387 6.58 -20.81 -11.70
N ALA A 388 5.84 -19.96 -10.98
CA ALA A 388 5.04 -18.88 -11.56
C ALA A 388 5.88 -17.66 -12.00
N LYS A 389 7.21 -17.72 -11.93
CA LYS A 389 8.16 -16.64 -12.28
C LYS A 389 7.93 -15.34 -11.50
N GLN A 390 7.40 -15.44 -10.29
CA GLN A 390 7.17 -14.31 -9.38
C GLN A 390 8.38 -14.15 -8.42
N LYS A 391 9.56 -13.86 -8.99
CA LYS A 391 10.84 -13.83 -8.26
C LYS A 391 10.78 -12.99 -6.99
N TYR A 392 10.29 -11.75 -7.08
CA TYR A 392 10.21 -10.86 -5.91
C TYR A 392 9.51 -11.52 -4.72
N TRP A 393 8.32 -12.11 -4.96
CA TRP A 393 7.55 -12.75 -3.89
C TRP A 393 8.22 -14.04 -3.39
N ALA A 394 8.86 -14.80 -4.29
CA ALA A 394 9.64 -15.98 -3.90
C ALA A 394 10.79 -15.59 -2.96
N ASP A 395 11.47 -14.48 -3.23
CA ASP A 395 12.55 -13.96 -2.39
C ASP A 395 12.03 -13.49 -1.03
N GLN A 396 10.87 -12.80 -0.98
CA GLN A 396 10.26 -12.40 0.30
C GLN A 396 9.89 -13.63 1.15
N VAL A 397 9.37 -14.69 0.56
CA VAL A 397 9.09 -15.95 1.27
C VAL A 397 10.37 -16.64 1.73
N GLU A 398 11.44 -16.61 0.93
CA GLU A 398 12.76 -17.15 1.32
C GLU A 398 13.37 -16.40 2.51
N ILE A 399 13.22 -15.06 2.58
CA ILE A 399 13.64 -14.26 3.74
C ILE A 399 12.91 -14.73 5.00
N GLN A 400 11.59 -14.86 4.93
CA GLN A 400 10.76 -15.35 6.03
C GLN A 400 11.13 -16.78 6.46
N ARG A 401 11.34 -17.67 5.49
CA ARG A 401 11.73 -19.05 5.74
C ARG A 401 13.08 -19.15 6.46
N ARG A 402 14.09 -18.38 6.01
CA ARG A 402 15.41 -18.35 6.65
C ARG A 402 15.34 -17.81 8.08
N ALA A 403 14.57 -16.75 8.29
CA ALA A 403 14.39 -16.20 9.62
C ALA A 403 13.71 -17.19 10.58
N ALA A 404 12.65 -17.86 10.12
CA ALA A 404 11.98 -18.91 10.91
C ALA A 404 12.93 -20.09 11.23
N ALA A 405 13.70 -20.56 10.23
CA ALA A 405 14.70 -21.61 10.42
C ALA A 405 15.81 -21.19 11.41
N ALA A 406 16.21 -19.91 11.39
CA ALA A 406 17.17 -19.38 12.36
C ALA A 406 16.64 -19.45 13.80
N TRP A 407 15.36 -19.11 14.01
CA TRP A 407 14.76 -19.18 15.35
C TRP A 407 14.52 -20.62 15.81
N VAL A 408 14.30 -21.58 14.90
CA VAL A 408 14.28 -23.01 15.21
C VAL A 408 15.67 -23.48 15.66
N ALA A 409 16.74 -23.15 14.91
CA ALA A 409 18.10 -23.48 15.28
C ALA A 409 18.50 -22.86 16.64
N HIS A 410 18.05 -21.62 16.90
CA HIS A 410 18.24 -20.99 18.19
C HIS A 410 17.53 -21.74 19.33
N ALA A 411 16.29 -22.16 19.14
CA ALA A 411 15.54 -22.95 20.11
C ALA A 411 16.19 -24.33 20.41
N GLU A 412 16.91 -24.88 19.43
CA GLU A 412 17.71 -26.11 19.56
C GLU A 412 19.13 -25.89 20.15
N GLY A 413 19.51 -24.63 20.48
CA GLY A 413 20.83 -24.29 21.00
C GLY A 413 21.95 -24.27 19.95
N LYS A 414 21.63 -24.32 18.66
CA LYS A 414 22.60 -24.31 17.54
C LYS A 414 22.98 -22.85 17.17
N LYS A 415 23.77 -22.19 18.03
CA LYS A 415 24.10 -20.76 17.93
C LYS A 415 24.62 -20.34 16.55
N ASP A 416 25.61 -21.05 16.01
CA ASP A 416 26.27 -20.67 14.76
C ASP A 416 25.35 -20.80 13.55
N GLU A 417 24.55 -21.87 13.50
CA GLU A 417 23.55 -22.08 12.47
C GLU A 417 22.46 -21.00 12.51
N ALA A 418 21.97 -20.69 13.72
CA ALA A 418 20.97 -19.65 13.95
C ALA A 418 21.46 -18.29 13.44
N LEU A 419 22.66 -17.86 13.87
CA LEU A 419 23.24 -16.58 13.46
C LEU A 419 23.53 -16.53 11.96
N LYS A 420 24.05 -17.61 11.37
CA LYS A 420 24.31 -17.68 9.92
C LYS A 420 23.02 -17.51 9.13
N SER A 421 21.95 -18.22 9.50
CA SER A 421 20.66 -18.15 8.80
C SER A 421 19.99 -16.77 8.99
N MET A 422 20.02 -16.20 10.21
CA MET A 422 19.40 -14.90 10.49
C MET A 422 20.13 -13.74 9.78
N ARG A 423 21.47 -13.75 9.76
CA ARG A 423 22.25 -12.77 8.98
C ARG A 423 21.98 -12.87 7.49
N SER A 424 21.83 -14.10 6.97
CA SER A 424 21.47 -14.31 5.56
C SER A 424 20.08 -13.76 5.24
N ALA A 425 19.08 -13.93 6.13
CA ALA A 425 17.75 -13.33 5.97
C ALA A 425 17.83 -11.80 5.97
N ALA A 426 18.58 -11.19 6.89
CA ALA A 426 18.76 -9.75 6.96
C ALA A 426 19.45 -9.17 5.71
N GLN A 427 20.48 -9.85 5.20
CA GLN A 427 21.16 -9.43 3.96
C GLN A 427 20.25 -9.49 2.73
N LEU A 428 19.43 -10.54 2.61
CA LEU A 428 18.47 -10.64 1.51
C LEU A 428 17.39 -9.56 1.61
N GLU A 429 16.92 -9.25 2.82
CA GLU A 429 15.96 -8.17 3.03
C GLU A 429 16.54 -6.82 2.63
N ASP A 430 17.80 -6.53 2.99
CA ASP A 430 18.47 -5.28 2.62
C ASP A 430 18.69 -5.14 1.11
N ALA A 431 18.78 -6.23 0.39
CA ALA A 431 18.99 -6.24 -1.06
C ALA A 431 17.72 -5.87 -1.85
N SER A 432 16.54 -5.84 -1.23
CA SER A 432 15.28 -5.51 -1.90
C SER A 432 14.50 -4.43 -1.17
N GLU A 433 13.57 -3.78 -1.88
CA GLU A 433 12.61 -2.84 -1.29
C GLU A 433 11.29 -3.54 -0.95
N LYS A 434 10.47 -2.91 -0.09
CA LYS A 434 9.12 -3.40 0.16
C LYS A 434 8.22 -3.18 -1.06
N HIS A 435 7.25 -4.03 -1.24
CA HIS A 435 6.20 -3.84 -2.26
C HIS A 435 5.10 -2.91 -1.73
N VAL A 436 4.55 -2.07 -2.62
CA VAL A 436 3.47 -1.12 -2.26
C VAL A 436 2.18 -1.80 -1.78
N ALA A 437 1.96 -3.09 -2.10
CA ALA A 437 0.84 -3.88 -1.58
C ALA A 437 0.94 -4.19 -0.08
N MET A 438 2.13 -4.00 0.52
CA MET A 438 2.36 -4.16 1.95
C MET A 438 2.42 -2.78 2.61
N GLU A 439 1.88 -2.67 3.82
CA GLU A 439 2.06 -1.47 4.65
C GLU A 439 3.55 -1.23 4.92
N ASN A 440 4.19 -2.24 5.52
CA ASN A 440 5.61 -2.29 5.76
C ASN A 440 6.03 -3.76 5.85
N ARG A 441 7.32 -4.04 5.98
CA ARG A 441 7.79 -5.39 6.30
C ARG A 441 7.07 -5.87 7.55
N LEU A 442 6.66 -7.14 7.56
CA LEU A 442 5.93 -7.69 8.70
C LEU A 442 6.74 -7.57 10.00
N TRP A 443 8.04 -7.89 9.91
CA TRP A 443 9.03 -7.67 10.95
C TRP A 443 10.41 -7.44 10.28
N PRO A 444 11.08 -6.31 10.53
CA PRO A 444 12.41 -6.06 9.97
C PRO A 444 13.41 -7.12 10.42
N MET A 445 14.10 -7.75 9.48
CA MET A 445 15.02 -8.86 9.78
C MET A 445 16.21 -8.43 10.61
N ARG A 446 16.63 -7.16 10.53
CA ARG A 446 17.68 -6.61 11.40
C ARG A 446 17.22 -6.48 12.85
N GLU A 447 15.95 -6.15 13.12
CA GLU A 447 15.40 -6.19 14.48
C GLU A 447 15.36 -7.62 15.03
N LEU A 448 14.94 -8.59 14.22
CA LEU A 448 14.97 -10.02 14.60
C LEU A 448 16.38 -10.53 14.88
N LEU A 449 17.37 -10.11 14.08
CA LEU A 449 18.77 -10.43 14.32
C LEU A 449 19.29 -9.77 15.61
N GLY A 450 18.94 -8.50 15.84
CA GLY A 450 19.27 -7.79 17.07
C GLY A 450 18.71 -8.47 18.32
N GLU A 451 17.44 -8.92 18.25
CA GLU A 451 16.79 -9.65 19.33
C GLU A 451 17.47 -11.01 19.61
N MET A 452 17.82 -11.76 18.57
CA MET A 452 18.56 -13.01 18.70
C MET A 452 19.92 -12.79 19.33
N LEU A 453 20.65 -11.75 18.93
CA LEU A 453 21.95 -11.39 19.48
C LEU A 453 21.86 -11.00 20.96
N LEU A 454 20.80 -10.31 21.39
CA LEU A 454 20.55 -10.05 22.82
C LEU A 454 20.37 -11.34 23.62
N GLN A 455 19.58 -12.29 23.09
CA GLN A 455 19.38 -13.60 23.75
C GLN A 455 20.65 -14.44 23.81
N LEU A 456 21.57 -14.22 22.88
CA LEU A 456 22.89 -14.84 22.86
C LEU A 456 23.97 -14.09 23.65
N ASN A 457 23.58 -13.05 24.40
CA ASN A 457 24.46 -12.19 25.18
C ASN A 457 25.55 -11.48 24.35
N GLU A 458 25.16 -10.99 23.16
CA GLU A 458 26.02 -10.25 22.21
C GLU A 458 25.54 -8.79 22.06
N PRO A 459 25.46 -7.98 23.13
CA PRO A 459 24.79 -6.68 23.11
C PRO A 459 25.43 -5.67 22.15
N ALA A 460 26.78 -5.74 21.94
CA ALA A 460 27.46 -4.83 21.01
C ALA A 460 27.04 -5.05 19.55
N GLN A 461 26.84 -6.31 19.15
CA GLN A 461 26.38 -6.63 17.82
C GLN A 461 24.88 -6.32 17.71
N ALA A 462 24.09 -6.64 18.74
CA ALA A 462 22.65 -6.35 18.78
C ALA A 462 22.37 -4.85 18.58
N LEU A 463 23.09 -3.97 19.28
CA LEU A 463 22.93 -2.53 19.15
C LEU A 463 23.15 -2.04 17.71
N LYS A 464 24.19 -2.57 17.04
CA LYS A 464 24.46 -2.24 15.63
C LYS A 464 23.30 -2.64 14.70
N GLU A 465 22.69 -3.79 14.95
CA GLU A 465 21.58 -4.26 14.11
C GLU A 465 20.30 -3.45 14.34
N PHE A 466 19.97 -3.07 15.58
CA PHE A 466 18.86 -2.17 15.86
C PHE A 466 19.08 -0.78 15.24
N GLU A 467 20.27 -0.20 15.40
CA GLU A 467 20.61 1.10 14.82
C GLU A 467 20.59 1.06 13.26
N ALA A 468 20.98 -0.06 12.67
CA ALA A 468 20.88 -0.27 11.23
C ALA A 468 19.42 -0.36 10.76
N SER A 469 18.54 -1.01 11.54
CA SER A 469 17.11 -1.11 11.26
C SER A 469 16.43 0.25 11.21
N PHE A 470 16.83 1.23 12.03
CA PHE A 470 16.23 2.58 12.03
C PHE A 470 16.33 3.32 10.71
N LYS A 471 17.24 2.93 9.80
CA LYS A 471 17.37 3.53 8.47
C LYS A 471 16.20 3.17 7.56
N ALA A 472 15.66 1.98 7.73
CA ALA A 472 14.56 1.46 6.89
C ALA A 472 13.20 1.47 7.62
N ALA A 473 13.22 1.37 8.95
CA ALA A 473 12.03 1.27 9.79
C ALA A 473 12.22 2.10 11.08
N PRO A 474 12.15 3.44 10.97
CA PRO A 474 12.33 4.32 12.12
C PRO A 474 11.15 4.28 13.09
N ASN A 475 11.40 4.73 14.32
CA ASN A 475 10.37 4.95 15.35
C ASN A 475 9.52 3.70 15.66
N ARG A 476 10.14 2.51 15.65
CA ARG A 476 9.43 1.27 16.02
C ARG A 476 9.58 0.98 17.50
N PHE A 477 8.50 0.48 18.10
CA PHE A 477 8.46 0.06 19.52
C PHE A 477 9.58 -0.94 19.85
N ARG A 478 9.64 -2.06 19.10
CA ARG A 478 10.65 -3.11 19.32
C ARG A 478 12.06 -2.65 19.02
N GLY A 479 12.23 -1.81 18.01
CA GLY A 479 13.53 -1.24 17.66
C GLY A 479 14.11 -0.40 18.80
N TYR A 480 13.32 0.50 19.38
CA TYR A 480 13.79 1.33 20.52
C TYR A 480 14.00 0.53 21.78
N TYR A 481 13.09 -0.39 22.12
CA TYR A 481 13.26 -1.25 23.27
C TYR A 481 14.52 -2.12 23.15
N GLY A 482 14.70 -2.78 22.01
CA GLY A 482 15.87 -3.63 21.76
C GLY A 482 17.19 -2.86 21.80
N ALA A 483 17.24 -1.67 21.19
CA ALA A 483 18.42 -0.81 21.24
C ALA A 483 18.74 -0.33 22.68
N ALA A 484 17.72 -0.01 23.47
CA ALA A 484 17.87 0.35 24.87
C ALA A 484 18.43 -0.81 25.69
N LYS A 485 17.89 -2.02 25.52
CA LYS A 485 18.39 -3.24 26.19
C LYS A 485 19.84 -3.57 25.80
N ALA A 486 20.18 -3.40 24.53
CA ALA A 486 21.53 -3.61 24.05
C ALA A 486 22.52 -2.60 24.67
N ALA A 487 22.15 -1.33 24.72
CA ALA A 487 22.96 -0.29 25.36
C ALA A 487 23.12 -0.51 26.89
N GLU A 488 22.03 -0.95 27.55
CA GLU A 488 22.06 -1.33 28.98
C GLU A 488 23.02 -2.49 29.22
N GLY A 489 22.99 -3.54 28.39
CA GLY A 489 23.91 -4.69 28.44
C GLY A 489 25.38 -4.33 28.20
N LEU A 490 25.64 -3.18 27.57
CA LEU A 490 26.99 -2.62 27.40
C LEU A 490 27.41 -1.70 28.55
N GLY A 491 26.53 -1.40 29.51
CA GLY A 491 26.77 -0.40 30.56
C GLY A 491 26.67 1.05 30.06
N ASP A 492 26.26 1.29 28.80
CA ASP A 492 26.06 2.65 28.26
C ASP A 492 24.70 3.22 28.71
N GLN A 493 24.68 3.65 29.97
CA GLN A 493 23.48 4.18 30.62
C GLN A 493 22.89 5.40 29.88
N LYS A 494 23.75 6.24 29.29
CA LYS A 494 23.33 7.43 28.55
C LYS A 494 22.58 7.06 27.29
N LYS A 495 23.09 6.12 26.51
CA LYS A 495 22.46 5.64 25.28
C LYS A 495 21.18 4.86 25.60
N ALA A 496 21.21 3.99 26.63
CA ALA A 496 20.02 3.26 27.09
C ALA A 496 18.89 4.24 27.47
N ARG A 497 19.18 5.26 28.28
CA ARG A 497 18.23 6.31 28.65
C ARG A 497 17.64 7.00 27.44
N SER A 498 18.47 7.38 26.47
CA SER A 498 17.99 8.06 25.25
C SER A 498 17.01 7.20 24.44
N TYR A 499 17.21 5.88 24.32
CA TYR A 499 16.28 5.01 23.61
C TYR A 499 15.02 4.75 24.43
N TYR A 500 15.09 4.60 25.74
CA TYR A 500 13.92 4.48 26.59
C TYR A 500 13.05 5.75 26.59
N GLU A 501 13.67 6.94 26.58
CA GLU A 501 12.95 8.22 26.44
C GLU A 501 12.18 8.29 25.12
N LYS A 502 12.80 7.88 24.01
CA LYS A 502 12.14 7.79 22.70
C LYS A 502 10.98 6.79 22.71
N LEU A 503 11.16 5.63 23.35
CA LEU A 503 10.10 4.63 23.48
C LEU A 503 8.90 5.16 24.27
N VAL A 504 9.16 5.81 25.43
CA VAL A 504 8.10 6.37 26.27
C VAL A 504 7.37 7.51 25.56
N GLU A 505 8.09 8.39 24.85
CA GLU A 505 7.46 9.45 24.03
C GLU A 505 6.62 8.87 22.89
N LEU A 506 7.13 7.84 22.21
CA LEU A 506 6.38 7.12 21.17
C LEU A 506 5.05 6.57 21.71
N CYS A 507 5.07 6.09 22.95
CA CYS A 507 3.94 5.44 23.62
C CYS A 507 3.14 6.38 24.57
N LYS A 508 3.23 7.69 24.39
CA LYS A 508 2.53 8.65 25.27
C LYS A 508 0.98 8.52 25.25
N GLN A 509 0.44 7.91 24.21
CA GLN A 509 -0.99 7.61 24.06
C GLN A 509 -1.30 6.11 24.21
N ALA A 510 -0.39 5.32 24.81
CA ALA A 510 -0.59 3.89 25.03
C ALA A 510 -1.89 3.62 25.81
N ASP A 511 -2.64 2.63 25.35
CA ASP A 511 -3.87 2.12 26.00
C ASP A 511 -3.66 0.74 26.65
N ALA A 512 -2.41 0.22 26.60
CA ALA A 512 -2.02 -1.05 27.17
C ALA A 512 -0.70 -0.94 27.95
N GLU A 513 -0.60 -1.71 29.02
CA GLU A 513 0.64 -1.87 29.79
C GLU A 513 1.45 -3.03 29.23
N ARG A 514 2.34 -2.76 28.28
CA ARG A 514 3.32 -3.75 27.82
C ARG A 514 4.47 -3.84 28.79
N PRO A 515 4.97 -5.05 29.12
CA PRO A 515 6.09 -5.25 30.04
C PRO A 515 7.31 -4.39 29.70
N GLU A 516 7.62 -4.27 28.43
CA GLU A 516 8.72 -3.47 27.89
C GLU A 516 8.57 -1.97 28.21
N LEU A 517 7.36 -1.46 28.15
CA LEU A 517 7.07 -0.05 28.48
C LEU A 517 7.14 0.21 29.97
N VAL A 518 6.69 -0.74 30.80
CA VAL A 518 6.82 -0.70 32.27
C VAL A 518 8.29 -0.68 32.66
N GLU A 519 9.10 -1.55 32.06
CA GLU A 519 10.55 -1.60 32.29
C GLU A 519 11.25 -0.29 31.87
N ALA A 520 10.89 0.27 30.71
CA ALA A 520 11.44 1.54 30.24
C ALA A 520 11.15 2.69 31.23
N LYS A 521 9.92 2.80 31.70
CA LYS A 521 9.52 3.80 32.70
C LYS A 521 10.25 3.60 34.02
N ALA A 522 10.38 2.36 34.49
CA ALA A 522 11.12 2.03 35.71
C ALA A 522 12.62 2.37 35.61
N PHE A 523 13.24 2.14 34.44
CA PHE A 523 14.63 2.54 34.17
C PHE A 523 14.81 4.07 34.23
N LEU A 524 13.92 4.82 33.59
CA LEU A 524 13.97 6.28 33.56
C LEU A 524 13.72 6.93 34.92
N ALA A 525 12.98 6.27 35.81
CA ALA A 525 12.73 6.74 37.17
C ALA A 525 13.95 6.60 38.09
N LYS A 526 14.94 5.77 37.76
CA LYS A 526 16.22 5.69 38.48
C LYS A 526 17.04 6.95 38.20
N LYS A 527 17.47 7.65 39.26
CA LYS A 527 18.31 8.86 39.17
C LYS A 527 19.74 8.54 38.72
#